data_234d110c092264aaa79a9fc05075a49f
#
_entry.id   234d110c092264aaa79a9fc05075a49f
#
_cell.length_a   1.000
_cell.length_b   1.000
_cell.length_c   1.000
_cell.angle_alpha   90.00
_cell.angle_beta   90.00
_cell.angle_gamma   90.00
#
_symmetry.space_group_name_H-M   'P 1'
#
loop_
_entity.id
_entity.type
_entity.pdbx_description
1 polymer ?
#
loop_
_entity_poly.entity_id
_entity_poly.type
_entity_poly.pdbx_seq_one_letter_code
_entity_poly.pdbx_strand_id
1 'polypeptide(L)'
;MYGGSKFSILNFQFSINMGHPLDRFRFCPVCGSSHWTEHNVKSKLCADCSFTYYANPSSATAAFILRPSPLTTHPSMDLLVVRRGKEPAKGTLDLPGGFVDMDETAEEGIIREIQEETGLKVPSVEYLFSIPNLYMYSGMEIHTLDMFYRVYVEPGTEAHAADDAADCQWIPLADVHPEDFGLHSISQAVRRFLK
;
A
#
# COMPACT_ATOMS: atom_id res chain seq x y z
N MET A 1 -24.06 33.26 5.08
CA MET A 1 -24.53 32.12 4.29
C MET A 1 -23.30 31.32 3.88
N TYR A 2 -23.00 30.23 4.61
CA TYR A 2 -21.85 29.37 4.32
C TYR A 2 -22.35 28.21 3.45
N GLY A 3 -21.90 28.18 2.18
CA GLY A 3 -22.19 27.10 1.24
C GLY A 3 -21.33 25.88 1.56
N GLY A 4 -21.93 24.85 2.14
CA GLY A 4 -21.27 23.56 2.36
C GLY A 4 -21.08 22.82 1.04
N SER A 5 -19.85 22.61 0.64
CA SER A 5 -19.48 21.69 -0.45
C SER A 5 -19.77 20.26 -0.04
N LYS A 6 -20.76 19.63 -0.67
CA LYS A 6 -21.03 18.20 -0.50
C LYS A 6 -19.95 17.40 -1.23
N PHE A 7 -19.03 16.80 -0.48
CA PHE A 7 -18.18 15.76 -1.02
C PHE A 7 -19.04 14.55 -1.36
N SER A 8 -19.19 14.30 -2.66
CA SER A 8 -19.80 13.08 -3.18
C SER A 8 -18.79 11.94 -3.00
N ILE A 9 -19.02 11.08 -2.01
CA ILE A 9 -18.31 9.81 -1.86
C ILE A 9 -18.81 8.93 -3.01
N LEU A 10 -18.01 8.75 -4.04
CA LEU A 10 -18.23 7.72 -5.05
C LEU A 10 -18.13 6.36 -4.35
N ASN A 11 -19.29 5.77 -4.04
CA ASN A 11 -19.40 4.39 -3.61
C ASN A 11 -18.98 3.49 -4.77
N PHE A 12 -17.72 3.07 -4.79
CA PHE A 12 -17.27 1.95 -5.62
C PHE A 12 -17.73 0.66 -4.93
N GLN A 13 -18.94 0.22 -5.25
CA GLN A 13 -19.43 -1.11 -4.88
C GLN A 13 -18.70 -2.14 -5.77
N PHE A 14 -17.59 -2.68 -5.28
CA PHE A 14 -17.10 -3.97 -5.74
C PHE A 14 -18.03 -5.04 -5.15
N SER A 15 -19.09 -5.40 -5.87
CA SER A 15 -19.85 -6.63 -5.61
C SER A 15 -19.10 -7.81 -6.23
N ILE A 16 -17.95 -8.13 -5.71
CA ILE A 16 -17.42 -9.49 -5.79
C ILE A 16 -18.08 -10.22 -4.64
N ASN A 17 -18.68 -11.35 -4.93
CA ASN A 17 -19.29 -12.26 -3.93
C ASN A 17 -18.13 -12.88 -3.11
N MET A 18 -17.53 -12.07 -2.26
CA MET A 18 -16.41 -12.47 -1.42
C MET A 18 -16.99 -13.15 -0.20
N GLY A 19 -16.59 -14.41 0.00
CA GLY A 19 -16.87 -15.14 1.23
C GLY A 19 -16.41 -14.37 2.46
N HIS A 20 -16.74 -14.86 3.64
CA HIS A 20 -16.30 -14.23 4.88
C HIS A 20 -14.75 -14.17 4.94
N PRO A 21 -14.12 -13.05 5.32
CA PRO A 21 -12.65 -12.89 5.26
C PRO A 21 -11.87 -13.91 6.09
N LEU A 22 -12.53 -14.58 7.03
CA LEU A 22 -11.97 -15.65 7.86
C LEU A 22 -12.43 -17.07 7.45
N ASP A 23 -12.97 -17.28 6.25
CA ASP A 23 -13.50 -18.59 5.83
C ASP A 23 -12.45 -19.70 5.83
N ARG A 24 -11.21 -19.36 5.49
CA ARG A 24 -10.10 -20.31 5.51
C ARG A 24 -9.65 -20.70 6.92
N PHE A 25 -9.99 -19.91 7.93
CA PHE A 25 -9.69 -20.20 9.34
C PHE A 25 -10.81 -21.10 9.90
N ARG A 26 -10.55 -22.40 9.94
CA ARG A 26 -11.55 -23.42 10.32
C ARG A 26 -11.59 -23.72 11.82
N PHE A 27 -10.56 -23.32 12.54
CA PHE A 27 -10.39 -23.61 13.96
C PHE A 27 -10.13 -22.34 14.75
N CYS A 28 -10.59 -22.33 16.00
CA CYS A 28 -10.28 -21.25 16.93
C CYS A 28 -8.76 -21.14 17.16
N PRO A 29 -8.14 -19.98 16.96
CA PRO A 29 -6.68 -19.82 17.12
C PRO A 29 -6.22 -19.91 18.58
N VAL A 30 -7.15 -19.82 19.55
CA VAL A 30 -6.82 -19.87 20.99
C VAL A 30 -6.93 -21.28 21.55
N CYS A 31 -8.02 -22.02 21.28
CA CYS A 31 -8.25 -23.34 21.86
C CYS A 31 -8.32 -24.49 20.86
N GLY A 32 -8.18 -24.22 19.55
CA GLY A 32 -8.21 -25.26 18.53
C GLY A 32 -9.61 -25.82 18.20
N SER A 33 -10.67 -25.31 18.82
CA SER A 33 -12.02 -25.80 18.61
C SER A 33 -12.51 -25.59 17.19
N SER A 34 -13.27 -26.57 16.65
CA SER A 34 -14.02 -26.45 15.40
C SER A 34 -15.35 -25.70 15.55
N HIS A 35 -15.81 -25.43 16.78
CA HIS A 35 -17.00 -24.60 17.05
C HIS A 35 -16.66 -23.09 16.88
N TRP A 36 -16.14 -22.80 15.69
CA TRP A 36 -15.63 -21.50 15.25
C TRP A 36 -16.53 -20.94 14.17
N THR A 37 -17.50 -20.13 14.54
CA THR A 37 -18.60 -19.70 13.67
C THR A 37 -18.53 -18.20 13.35
N GLU A 38 -19.11 -17.81 12.23
CA GLU A 38 -19.30 -16.41 11.90
C GLU A 38 -20.14 -15.72 12.96
N HIS A 39 -19.64 -14.58 13.44
CA HIS A 39 -20.31 -13.71 14.40
C HIS A 39 -20.89 -12.46 13.70
N ASN A 40 -20.16 -11.89 12.76
CA ASN A 40 -20.60 -10.81 11.87
C ASN A 40 -19.71 -10.80 10.60
N VAL A 41 -19.95 -9.86 9.70
CA VAL A 41 -19.28 -9.76 8.38
C VAL A 41 -17.74 -9.77 8.40
N LYS A 42 -17.11 -9.56 9.55
CA LYS A 42 -15.66 -9.49 9.70
C LYS A 42 -15.12 -10.22 10.92
N SER A 43 -15.95 -10.98 11.64
CA SER A 43 -15.48 -11.70 12.83
C SER A 43 -16.07 -13.08 12.98
N LYS A 44 -15.29 -13.98 13.62
CA LYS A 44 -15.74 -15.28 14.10
C LYS A 44 -15.65 -15.35 15.61
N LEU A 45 -16.57 -16.13 16.21
CA LEU A 45 -16.67 -16.40 17.64
C LEU A 45 -16.48 -17.89 17.89
N CYS A 46 -15.72 -18.23 18.91
CA CYS A 46 -15.59 -19.58 19.41
C CYS A 46 -16.65 -19.85 20.48
N ALA A 47 -17.49 -20.88 20.25
CA ALA A 47 -18.53 -21.28 21.22
C ALA A 47 -17.93 -21.91 22.48
N ASP A 48 -16.72 -22.49 22.42
CA ASP A 48 -16.14 -23.22 23.56
C ASP A 48 -15.32 -22.31 24.50
N CYS A 49 -14.59 -21.33 23.98
CA CYS A 49 -13.75 -20.46 24.80
C CYS A 49 -14.16 -18.98 24.75
N SER A 50 -15.24 -18.65 24.02
CA SER A 50 -15.78 -17.28 23.86
C SER A 50 -14.81 -16.28 23.20
N PHE A 51 -13.69 -16.74 22.63
CA PHE A 51 -12.78 -15.88 21.91
C PHE A 51 -13.42 -15.38 20.62
N THR A 52 -13.31 -14.06 20.37
CA THR A 52 -13.78 -13.44 19.13
C THR A 52 -12.58 -12.84 18.41
N TYR A 53 -12.41 -13.20 17.13
CA TYR A 53 -11.37 -12.62 16.26
C TYR A 53 -12.01 -11.77 15.18
N TYR A 54 -11.44 -10.59 14.97
CA TYR A 54 -11.85 -9.63 13.94
C TYR A 54 -10.80 -9.58 12.82
N ALA A 55 -11.25 -9.74 11.57
CA ALA A 55 -10.43 -9.47 10.40
C ALA A 55 -10.30 -7.96 10.23
N ASN A 56 -9.20 -7.39 10.72
CA ASN A 56 -8.84 -6.00 10.49
C ASN A 56 -7.92 -5.90 9.27
N PRO A 57 -7.95 -4.78 8.50
CA PRO A 57 -6.99 -4.60 7.43
C PRO A 57 -5.57 -4.53 8.00
N SER A 58 -4.63 -5.17 7.30
CA SER A 58 -3.21 -4.98 7.55
C SER A 58 -2.79 -3.59 7.10
N SER A 59 -1.88 -2.97 7.84
CA SER A 59 -1.33 -1.66 7.48
C SER A 59 -0.21 -1.83 6.45
N ALA A 60 -0.28 -1.07 5.35
CA ALA A 60 0.76 -1.00 4.34
C ALA A 60 1.06 0.46 3.98
N THR A 61 2.27 0.73 3.53
CA THR A 61 2.72 2.08 3.18
C THR A 61 3.37 2.09 1.80
N ALA A 62 3.30 3.22 1.10
CA ALA A 62 4.02 3.46 -0.14
C ALA A 62 4.37 4.95 -0.29
N ALA A 63 5.47 5.27 -0.95
CA ALA A 63 5.95 6.64 -1.06
C ALA A 63 6.12 7.14 -2.50
N PHE A 64 5.61 8.33 -2.76
CA PHE A 64 5.98 9.16 -3.90
C PHE A 64 7.27 9.90 -3.56
N ILE A 65 8.41 9.38 -3.99
CA ILE A 65 9.72 10.00 -3.78
C ILE A 65 10.05 10.84 -5.01
N LEU A 66 10.23 12.14 -4.82
CA LEU A 66 10.38 13.12 -5.87
C LEU A 66 11.72 13.82 -5.78
N ARG A 67 12.36 14.04 -6.93
CA ARG A 67 13.51 14.93 -7.05
C ARG A 67 13.32 15.93 -8.21
N PRO A 68 13.95 17.11 -8.16
CA PRO A 68 14.03 17.98 -9.34
C PRO A 68 14.72 17.24 -10.50
N SER A 69 14.12 17.29 -11.69
CA SER A 69 14.67 16.61 -12.87
C SER A 69 15.94 17.31 -13.36
N PRO A 70 17.06 16.58 -13.52
CA PRO A 70 18.29 17.14 -14.07
C PRO A 70 18.24 17.31 -15.59
N LEU A 71 17.26 16.72 -16.27
CA LEU A 71 17.23 16.59 -17.73
C LEU A 71 16.48 17.71 -18.45
N THR A 72 15.85 18.63 -17.72
CA THR A 72 14.99 19.67 -18.34
C THR A 72 15.44 21.07 -18.00
N THR A 73 15.27 21.98 -18.97
CA THR A 73 15.51 23.43 -18.80
C THR A 73 14.35 24.13 -18.06
N HIS A 74 13.23 23.44 -17.87
CA HIS A 74 12.06 23.88 -17.12
C HIS A 74 11.92 23.12 -15.81
N PRO A 75 11.38 23.74 -14.75
CA PRO A 75 11.14 23.05 -13.49
C PRO A 75 10.23 21.82 -13.71
N SER A 76 10.78 20.65 -13.53
CA SER A 76 10.05 19.37 -13.60
C SER A 76 10.57 18.45 -12.51
N MET A 77 9.78 17.44 -12.18
CA MET A 77 10.11 16.48 -11.14
C MET A 77 10.22 15.08 -11.74
N ASP A 78 11.15 14.28 -11.23
CA ASP A 78 11.20 12.84 -11.47
C ASP A 78 10.60 12.11 -10.26
N LEU A 79 9.90 11.02 -10.51
CA LEU A 79 9.39 10.07 -9.52
C LEU A 79 10.32 8.86 -9.48
N LEU A 80 10.73 8.45 -8.29
CA LEU A 80 11.39 7.17 -8.09
C LEU A 80 10.33 6.05 -8.13
N VAL A 81 10.55 5.08 -8.99
CA VAL A 81 9.75 3.87 -9.06
C VAL A 81 10.64 2.63 -8.92
N VAL A 82 10.08 1.57 -8.39
CA VAL A 82 10.73 0.26 -8.30
C VAL A 82 10.05 -0.71 -9.26
N ARG A 83 10.78 -1.74 -9.69
CA ARG A 83 10.22 -2.85 -10.44
C ARG A 83 10.02 -4.04 -9.53
N ARG A 84 8.82 -4.57 -9.50
CA ARG A 84 8.48 -5.71 -8.64
C ARG A 84 9.27 -6.96 -9.01
N GLY A 85 10.00 -7.50 -8.05
CA GLY A 85 10.75 -8.78 -8.21
C GLY A 85 9.89 -10.02 -7.97
N LYS A 86 8.77 -9.88 -7.22
CA LYS A 86 7.91 -11.00 -6.77
C LYS A 86 6.45 -10.81 -7.18
N GLU A 87 5.70 -11.93 -7.15
CA GLU A 87 4.23 -11.88 -7.28
C GLU A 87 3.57 -11.27 -6.02
N PRO A 88 2.38 -10.69 -6.14
CA PRO A 88 1.61 -10.44 -7.37
C PRO A 88 2.21 -9.32 -8.23
N ALA A 89 1.87 -9.32 -9.52
CA ALA A 89 2.24 -8.31 -10.50
C ALA A 89 3.76 -8.18 -10.76
N LYS A 90 4.50 -9.28 -10.67
CA LYS A 90 5.94 -9.32 -10.96
C LYS A 90 6.29 -8.68 -12.31
N GLY A 91 7.32 -7.83 -12.31
CA GLY A 91 7.84 -7.14 -13.50
C GLY A 91 7.15 -5.81 -13.81
N THR A 92 6.06 -5.46 -13.14
CA THR A 92 5.41 -4.14 -13.28
C THR A 92 6.09 -3.10 -12.39
N LEU A 93 5.77 -1.82 -12.63
CA LEU A 93 6.21 -0.74 -11.75
C LEU A 93 5.45 -0.76 -10.42
N ASP A 94 6.13 -0.26 -9.41
CA ASP A 94 5.59 -0.05 -8.07
C ASP A 94 6.18 1.22 -7.45
N LEU A 95 5.60 1.67 -6.35
CA LEU A 95 6.19 2.68 -5.48
C LEU A 95 6.97 1.97 -4.35
N PRO A 96 8.10 2.52 -3.89
CA PRO A 96 8.77 2.00 -2.71
C PRO A 96 7.82 1.93 -1.51
N GLY A 97 7.81 0.79 -0.80
CA GLY A 97 6.95 0.58 0.35
C GLY A 97 6.62 -0.87 0.64
N GLY A 98 5.97 -1.11 1.77
CA GLY A 98 5.64 -2.45 2.26
C GLY A 98 4.70 -2.44 3.45
N PHE A 99 4.64 -3.56 4.15
CA PHE A 99 3.85 -3.69 5.37
C PHE A 99 4.50 -2.95 6.54
N VAL A 100 3.65 -2.36 7.37
CA VAL A 100 4.07 -1.79 8.66
C VAL A 100 4.31 -2.94 9.63
N ASP A 101 5.47 -2.98 10.26
CA ASP A 101 5.83 -3.97 11.26
C ASP A 101 5.18 -3.71 12.62
N MET A 102 5.22 -4.72 13.50
CA MET A 102 4.78 -4.54 14.88
C MET A 102 5.69 -3.53 15.59
N ASP A 103 5.07 -2.69 16.41
CA ASP A 103 5.74 -1.70 17.26
C ASP A 103 6.42 -0.54 16.50
N GLU A 104 6.10 -0.33 15.21
CA GLU A 104 6.48 0.87 14.46
C GLU A 104 5.25 1.70 14.06
N THR A 105 5.43 3.00 13.91
CA THR A 105 4.45 3.89 13.29
C THR A 105 4.45 3.72 11.77
N ALA A 106 3.39 4.16 11.09
CA ALA A 106 3.35 4.10 9.64
C ALA A 106 4.44 4.96 8.97
N GLU A 107 4.84 6.07 9.62
CA GLU A 107 5.94 6.93 9.19
C GLU A 107 7.30 6.24 9.34
N GLU A 108 7.52 5.52 10.45
CA GLU A 108 8.73 4.72 10.65
C GLU A 108 8.81 3.58 9.64
N GLY A 109 7.69 2.87 9.41
CA GLY A 109 7.60 1.80 8.44
C GLY A 109 7.96 2.25 7.04
N ILE A 110 7.37 3.34 6.54
CA ILE A 110 7.70 3.83 5.20
C ILE A 110 9.16 4.35 5.09
N ILE A 111 9.71 4.94 6.14
CA ILE A 111 11.12 5.36 6.14
C ILE A 111 12.05 4.14 6.08
N ARG A 112 11.75 3.07 6.82
CA ARG A 112 12.48 1.80 6.78
C ARG A 112 12.41 1.18 5.38
N GLU A 113 11.22 1.02 4.80
CA GLU A 113 11.01 0.45 3.47
C GLU A 113 11.74 1.23 2.38
N ILE A 114 11.69 2.57 2.41
CA ILE A 114 12.46 3.41 1.48
C ILE A 114 13.95 3.09 1.57
N GLN A 115 14.49 2.95 2.78
CA GLN A 115 15.91 2.66 2.98
C GLN A 115 16.26 1.23 2.51
N GLU A 116 15.41 0.25 2.82
CA GLU A 116 15.63 -1.17 2.46
C GLU A 116 15.57 -1.39 0.95
N GLU A 117 14.57 -0.83 0.27
CA GLU A 117 14.37 -1.06 -1.15
C GLU A 117 15.21 -0.16 -2.07
N THR A 118 15.59 1.04 -1.61
CA THR A 118 16.22 2.06 -2.49
C THR A 118 17.58 2.56 -1.99
N GLY A 119 17.96 2.21 -0.75
CA GLY A 119 19.18 2.73 -0.09
C GLY A 119 19.08 4.19 0.36
N LEU A 120 17.98 4.88 0.08
CA LEU A 120 17.82 6.29 0.44
C LEU A 120 17.56 6.47 1.92
N LYS A 121 18.19 7.49 2.51
CA LYS A 121 17.92 7.93 3.88
C LYS A 121 17.10 9.20 3.85
N VAL A 122 15.86 9.11 4.30
CA VAL A 122 14.94 10.26 4.36
C VAL A 122 14.65 10.64 5.81
N PRO A 123 14.71 11.91 6.18
CA PRO A 123 14.53 12.34 7.57
C PRO A 123 13.06 12.43 7.99
N SER A 124 12.16 12.57 7.03
CA SER A 124 10.73 12.72 7.27
C SER A 124 9.92 12.44 6.02
N VAL A 125 8.65 12.13 6.22
CA VAL A 125 7.67 11.85 5.18
C VAL A 125 6.41 12.68 5.42
N GLU A 126 5.68 13.01 4.35
CA GLU A 126 4.40 13.73 4.43
C GLU A 126 3.27 12.78 4.05
N TYR A 127 2.32 12.54 4.96
CA TYR A 127 1.13 11.77 4.67
C TYR A 127 0.22 12.49 3.66
N LEU A 128 -0.23 11.77 2.64
CA LEU A 128 -1.13 12.30 1.61
C LEU A 128 -2.56 11.79 1.75
N PHE A 129 -2.73 10.49 1.74
CA PHE A 129 -4.03 9.81 1.79
C PHE A 129 -3.86 8.30 1.97
N SER A 130 -4.98 7.62 2.19
CA SER A 130 -5.03 6.15 2.17
C SER A 130 -6.07 5.62 1.20
N ILE A 131 -5.88 4.36 0.78
CA ILE A 131 -6.79 3.62 -0.10
C ILE A 131 -6.99 2.23 0.51
N PRO A 132 -8.25 1.77 0.71
CA PRO A 132 -8.50 0.38 1.06
C PRO A 132 -8.18 -0.52 -0.14
N ASN A 133 -7.57 -1.69 0.13
CA ASN A 133 -7.14 -2.59 -0.91
C ASN A 133 -7.40 -4.05 -0.53
N LEU A 134 -7.39 -4.92 -1.54
CA LEU A 134 -7.32 -6.36 -1.41
C LEU A 134 -6.01 -6.84 -2.01
N TYR A 135 -5.18 -7.41 -1.18
CA TYR A 135 -3.85 -7.87 -1.57
C TYR A 135 -3.77 -9.39 -1.54
N MET A 136 -3.31 -9.98 -2.64
CA MET A 136 -3.08 -11.44 -2.70
C MET A 136 -1.76 -11.77 -2.00
N TYR A 137 -1.85 -12.41 -0.84
CA TYR A 137 -0.69 -12.82 -0.05
C TYR A 137 -0.77 -14.30 0.31
N SER A 138 0.28 -15.07 -0.02
CA SER A 138 0.35 -16.51 0.27
C SER A 138 -0.91 -17.30 -0.15
N GLY A 139 -1.52 -16.94 -1.29
CA GLY A 139 -2.72 -17.58 -1.81
C GLY A 139 -4.02 -17.21 -1.08
N MET A 140 -3.99 -16.15 -0.28
CA MET A 140 -5.16 -15.59 0.39
C MET A 140 -5.33 -14.12 0.00
N GLU A 141 -6.57 -13.69 -0.19
CA GLU A 141 -6.89 -12.26 -0.26
C GLU A 141 -6.95 -11.70 1.16
N ILE A 142 -6.10 -10.73 1.44
CA ILE A 142 -6.11 -9.99 2.70
C ILE A 142 -6.52 -8.54 2.45
N HIS A 143 -7.34 -8.01 3.35
CA HIS A 143 -7.64 -6.59 3.34
C HIS A 143 -6.42 -5.82 3.82
N THR A 144 -6.03 -4.76 3.08
CA THR A 144 -5.01 -3.81 3.53
C THR A 144 -5.57 -2.39 3.55
N LEU A 145 -4.96 -1.54 4.34
CA LEU A 145 -5.11 -0.10 4.29
C LEU A 145 -3.77 0.46 3.84
N ASP A 146 -3.70 0.81 2.56
CA ASP A 146 -2.48 1.32 1.97
C ASP A 146 -2.40 2.84 2.17
N MET A 147 -1.39 3.29 2.92
CA MET A 147 -1.14 4.68 3.26
C MET A 147 -0.04 5.25 2.37
N PHE A 148 -0.34 6.39 1.73
CA PHE A 148 0.55 7.00 0.75
C PHE A 148 1.19 8.25 1.31
N TYR A 149 2.51 8.32 1.12
CA TYR A 149 3.37 9.40 1.61
C TYR A 149 4.08 10.09 0.46
N ARG A 150 4.54 11.31 0.70
CA ARG A 150 5.39 12.09 -0.21
C ARG A 150 6.72 12.41 0.45
N VAL A 151 7.77 12.32 -0.35
CA VAL A 151 9.15 12.65 0.04
C VAL A 151 9.78 13.47 -1.05
N TYR A 152 10.52 14.49 -0.69
CA TYR A 152 11.39 15.23 -1.60
C TYR A 152 12.84 14.94 -1.26
N VAL A 153 13.65 14.69 -2.30
CA VAL A 153 15.09 14.49 -2.17
C VAL A 153 15.84 15.49 -3.04
N GLU A 154 17.12 15.66 -2.76
CA GLU A 154 17.97 16.63 -3.47
C GLU A 154 18.15 16.26 -4.96
N PRO A 155 18.40 17.27 -5.82
CA PRO A 155 18.76 17.04 -7.22
C PRO A 155 19.97 16.10 -7.34
N GLY A 156 19.92 15.15 -8.26
CA GLY A 156 21.03 14.23 -8.51
C GLY A 156 21.13 13.09 -7.48
N THR A 157 20.18 12.96 -6.55
CA THR A 157 20.10 11.81 -5.65
C THR A 157 19.98 10.53 -6.47
N GLU A 158 20.88 9.58 -6.23
CA GLU A 158 20.85 8.24 -6.83
C GLU A 158 20.25 7.23 -5.86
N ALA A 159 19.47 6.29 -6.41
CA ALA A 159 18.87 5.19 -5.67
C ALA A 159 19.34 3.87 -6.27
N HIS A 160 19.44 2.84 -5.45
CA HIS A 160 19.90 1.52 -5.85
C HIS A 160 18.91 0.48 -5.40
N ALA A 161 18.41 -0.33 -6.32
CA ALA A 161 17.51 -1.41 -5.99
C ALA A 161 18.17 -2.39 -5.01
N ALA A 162 17.43 -2.73 -3.97
CA ALA A 162 17.85 -3.71 -2.96
C ALA A 162 16.61 -4.49 -2.50
N ASP A 163 16.80 -5.52 -1.70
CA ASP A 163 15.78 -6.42 -1.19
C ASP A 163 14.85 -6.99 -2.28
N ASP A 164 13.56 -6.71 -2.21
CA ASP A 164 12.52 -7.23 -3.10
C ASP A 164 12.37 -6.45 -4.42
N ALA A 165 13.03 -5.28 -4.54
CA ALA A 165 13.07 -4.50 -5.75
C ALA A 165 14.05 -5.11 -6.76
N ALA A 166 13.55 -5.52 -7.93
CA ALA A 166 14.41 -6.05 -9.01
C ALA A 166 15.21 -4.94 -9.70
N ASP A 167 14.71 -3.72 -9.69
CA ASP A 167 15.31 -2.52 -10.28
C ASP A 167 14.64 -1.28 -9.69
N CYS A 168 15.35 -0.15 -9.68
CA CYS A 168 14.76 1.16 -9.38
C CYS A 168 15.22 2.20 -10.39
N GLN A 169 14.31 3.11 -10.74
CA GLN A 169 14.58 4.13 -11.75
C GLN A 169 13.83 5.42 -11.47
N TRP A 170 14.44 6.53 -11.91
CA TRP A 170 13.80 7.83 -11.90
C TRP A 170 13.08 8.07 -13.23
N ILE A 171 11.78 8.34 -13.17
CA ILE A 171 10.94 8.62 -14.36
C ILE A 171 10.41 10.05 -14.24
N PRO A 172 10.53 10.88 -15.30
CA PRO A 172 9.87 12.19 -15.32
C PRO A 172 8.36 12.05 -15.02
N LEU A 173 7.82 12.88 -14.14
CA LEU A 173 6.39 12.81 -13.78
C LEU A 173 5.46 12.89 -15.01
N ALA A 174 5.88 13.57 -16.08
CA ALA A 174 5.12 13.65 -17.32
C ALA A 174 5.01 12.31 -18.07
N ASP A 175 5.93 11.39 -17.80
CA ASP A 175 6.01 10.07 -18.45
C ASP A 175 5.49 8.94 -17.55
N VAL A 176 4.95 9.29 -16.37
CA VAL A 176 4.36 8.32 -15.44
C VAL A 176 2.94 8.01 -15.85
N HIS A 177 2.67 6.73 -16.17
CA HIS A 177 1.34 6.26 -16.53
C HIS A 177 0.81 5.30 -15.46
N PRO A 178 -0.39 5.55 -14.86
CA PRO A 178 -0.97 4.68 -13.84
C PRO A 178 -1.11 3.22 -14.27
N GLU A 179 -1.21 2.97 -15.57
CA GLU A 179 -1.38 1.65 -16.19
C GLU A 179 -0.11 0.78 -16.11
N ASP A 180 1.06 1.38 -15.88
CA ASP A 180 2.33 0.66 -15.73
C ASP A 180 2.49 0.01 -14.35
N PHE A 181 1.63 0.40 -13.39
CA PHE A 181 1.64 -0.09 -12.02
C PHE A 181 0.66 -1.26 -11.88
N GLY A 182 1.20 -2.45 -11.60
CA GLY A 182 0.42 -3.68 -11.59
C GLY A 182 -0.48 -3.88 -10.37
N LEU A 183 -0.20 -3.22 -9.24
CA LEU A 183 -1.04 -3.26 -8.07
C LEU A 183 -2.16 -2.23 -8.16
N HIS A 184 -3.39 -2.66 -7.87
CA HIS A 184 -4.58 -1.84 -8.04
C HIS A 184 -4.56 -0.55 -7.22
N SER A 185 -4.23 -0.64 -5.93
CA SER A 185 -4.14 0.53 -5.04
C SER A 185 -3.06 1.51 -5.47
N ILE A 186 -1.91 1.00 -5.92
CA ILE A 186 -0.79 1.82 -6.41
C ILE A 186 -1.22 2.56 -7.69
N SER A 187 -1.78 1.84 -8.68
CA SER A 187 -2.31 2.47 -9.90
C SER A 187 -3.36 3.55 -9.60
N GLN A 188 -4.26 3.32 -8.65
CA GLN A 188 -5.22 4.33 -8.20
C GLN A 188 -4.54 5.52 -7.50
N ALA A 189 -3.53 5.26 -6.67
CA ALA A 189 -2.79 6.30 -5.97
C ALA A 189 -2.03 7.19 -6.94
N VAL A 190 -1.34 6.59 -7.92
CA VAL A 190 -0.63 7.33 -8.98
C VAL A 190 -1.63 8.20 -9.77
N ARG A 191 -2.77 7.64 -10.18
CA ARG A 191 -3.84 8.41 -10.86
C ARG A 191 -4.38 9.57 -10.03
N ARG A 192 -4.44 9.41 -8.70
CA ARG A 192 -4.88 10.46 -7.77
C ARG A 192 -3.81 11.52 -7.59
N PHE A 193 -2.55 11.11 -7.55
CA PHE A 193 -1.41 11.99 -7.33
C PHE A 193 -1.14 12.91 -8.53
N LEU A 194 -1.34 12.42 -9.77
CA LEU A 194 -1.12 13.16 -11.02
C LEU A 194 -2.25 14.17 -11.39
N LYS A 195 -3.34 14.24 -10.60
CA LYS A 195 -4.45 15.21 -10.82
C LYS A 195 -4.18 16.54 -10.14
#